data_231249495f24aaf130533d300002a3e4
#
_entry.id   231249495f24aaf130533d300002a3e4
#
_cell.length_a   1.000
_cell.length_b   1.000
_cell.length_c   1.000
_cell.angle_alpha   90.00
_cell.angle_beta   90.00
_cell.angle_gamma   90.00
#
_symmetry.space_group_name_H-M   'P 1'
#
loop_
_entity.id
_entity.type
_entity.pdbx_description
1 polymer ?
#
loop_
_entity_poly.entity_id
_entity_poly.type
_entity_poly.pdbx_seq_one_letter_code
_entity_poly.pdbx_strand_id
1 'polypeptide(L)'
;MGVFIFPAVVSVVAFAGAFAWGGLGALFLVVLLAILETTLSFDNAVVNAKVLGRMDVRWQRRFLVWGIPIAVFGTRFVLPILIVAAAAGLSPVFVTQLAFFNPVRYGTYLAEAHIAIAAFGSAFLLLVSLKYFFNDRKTVHWIVMIERHLSRWGGIEAIEIAFVLAVLLGCAFLVPYDAATLLIAGLIGVVLFIVIEG
;
A
#
# COMPACT_ATOMS: atom_id res chain seq x y z
N MET A 1 21.92 16.59 -15.78
CA MET A 1 21.05 17.69 -15.32
C MET A 1 19.66 17.70 -15.97
N GLY A 2 19.46 17.26 -17.21
CA GLY A 2 18.16 17.28 -17.89
C GLY A 2 17.03 16.44 -17.28
N VAL A 3 17.36 15.39 -16.54
CA VAL A 3 16.36 14.45 -15.96
C VAL A 3 15.47 15.11 -14.89
N PHE A 4 15.97 16.10 -14.17
CA PHE A 4 15.21 16.79 -13.11
C PHE A 4 14.42 18.00 -13.59
N ILE A 5 14.64 18.47 -14.82
CA ILE A 5 13.95 19.66 -15.35
C ILE A 5 12.44 19.38 -15.50
N PHE A 6 12.08 18.25 -16.10
CA PHE A 6 10.68 17.90 -16.30
C PHE A 6 9.91 17.75 -14.98
N PRO A 7 10.37 16.97 -13.98
CA PRO A 7 9.72 16.92 -12.67
C PRO A 7 9.62 18.28 -11.97
N ALA A 8 10.66 19.10 -12.05
CA ALA A 8 10.67 20.42 -11.45
C ALA A 8 9.61 21.34 -12.07
N VAL A 9 9.51 21.37 -13.41
CA VAL A 9 8.48 22.15 -14.11
C VAL A 9 7.08 21.68 -13.74
N VAL A 10 6.83 20.37 -13.72
CA VAL A 10 5.54 19.81 -13.34
C VAL A 10 5.19 20.18 -11.90
N SER A 11 6.15 20.12 -10.97
CA SER A 11 5.94 20.52 -9.57
C SER A 11 5.58 22.00 -9.44
N VAL A 12 6.29 22.88 -10.15
CA VAL A 12 6.01 24.32 -10.14
C VAL A 12 4.61 24.61 -10.69
N VAL A 13 4.23 23.97 -11.79
CA VAL A 13 2.89 24.12 -12.39
C VAL A 13 1.82 23.60 -11.43
N ALA A 14 2.04 22.45 -10.77
CA ALA A 14 1.11 21.89 -9.80
C ALA A 14 0.92 22.81 -8.57
N PHE A 15 2.00 23.36 -8.03
CA PHE A 15 1.94 24.30 -6.90
C PHE A 15 1.25 25.61 -7.28
N ALA A 16 1.55 26.17 -8.47
CA ALA A 16 0.87 27.36 -8.98
C ALA A 16 -0.63 27.10 -9.20
N GLY A 17 -0.98 25.95 -9.75
CA GLY A 17 -2.38 25.54 -9.92
C GLY A 17 -3.12 25.38 -8.58
N ALA A 18 -2.50 24.75 -7.59
CA ALA A 18 -3.06 24.60 -6.24
C ALA A 18 -3.29 25.97 -5.58
N PHE A 19 -2.33 26.88 -5.71
CA PHE A 19 -2.47 28.23 -5.20
C PHE A 19 -3.59 29.03 -5.91
N ALA A 20 -3.68 28.92 -7.22
CA ALA A 20 -4.70 29.60 -8.02
C ALA A 20 -6.12 29.10 -7.71
N TRP A 21 -6.27 27.80 -7.39
CA TRP A 21 -7.59 27.20 -7.11
C TRP A 21 -8.04 27.39 -5.66
N GLY A 22 -7.17 27.16 -4.68
CA GLY A 22 -7.53 27.11 -3.26
C GLY A 22 -6.67 27.98 -2.35
N GLY A 23 -5.87 28.91 -2.92
CA GLY A 23 -5.06 29.84 -2.17
C GLY A 23 -3.94 29.18 -1.34
N LEU A 24 -3.48 29.87 -0.30
CA LEU A 24 -2.39 29.41 0.57
C LEU A 24 -2.69 28.08 1.28
N GLY A 25 -3.93 27.82 1.66
CA GLY A 25 -4.32 26.57 2.32
C GLY A 25 -4.14 25.35 1.42
N ALA A 26 -4.60 25.43 0.18
CA ALA A 26 -4.42 24.36 -0.80
C ALA A 26 -2.96 24.18 -1.17
N LEU A 27 -2.21 25.27 -1.36
CA LEU A 27 -0.77 25.18 -1.61
C LEU A 27 -0.04 24.48 -0.46
N PHE A 28 -0.32 24.86 0.78
CA PHE A 28 0.30 24.22 1.96
C PHE A 28 0.02 22.73 2.02
N LEU A 29 -1.23 22.31 1.80
CA LEU A 29 -1.60 20.89 1.76
C LEU A 29 -0.89 20.12 0.64
N VAL A 30 -0.81 20.70 -0.56
CA VAL A 30 -0.15 20.05 -1.70
C VAL A 30 1.36 19.94 -1.47
N VAL A 31 2.00 20.94 -0.85
CA VAL A 31 3.42 20.86 -0.48
C VAL A 31 3.66 19.79 0.56
N LEU A 32 2.83 19.71 1.62
CA LEU A 32 2.93 18.64 2.62
C LEU A 32 2.76 17.26 2.01
N LEU A 33 1.76 17.09 1.15
CA LEU A 33 1.53 15.83 0.44
C LEU A 33 2.70 15.47 -0.47
N ALA A 34 3.29 16.45 -1.17
CA ALA A 34 4.45 16.20 -2.02
C ALA A 34 5.68 15.75 -1.22
N ILE A 35 5.90 16.33 -0.04
CA ILE A 35 6.99 15.93 0.87
C ILE A 35 6.74 14.49 1.36
N LEU A 36 5.54 14.22 1.89
CA LEU A 36 5.16 12.88 2.35
C LEU A 36 5.31 11.85 1.24
N GLU A 37 4.80 12.14 0.05
CA GLU A 37 4.84 11.25 -1.09
C GLU A 37 6.28 10.96 -1.53
N THR A 38 7.14 12.00 -1.59
CA THR A 38 8.55 11.83 -1.93
C THR A 38 9.26 10.95 -0.92
N THR A 39 8.99 11.15 0.38
CA THR A 39 9.58 10.37 1.46
C THR A 39 9.16 8.90 1.39
N LEU A 40 7.85 8.63 1.22
CA LEU A 40 7.30 7.27 1.12
C LEU A 40 7.69 6.57 -0.19
N SER A 41 7.92 7.33 -1.26
CA SER A 41 8.34 6.78 -2.56
C SER A 41 9.83 6.48 -2.63
N PHE A 42 10.63 7.02 -1.71
CA PHE A 42 12.08 6.80 -1.71
C PHE A 42 12.44 5.32 -1.51
N ASP A 43 11.80 4.66 -0.55
CA ASP A 43 12.01 3.23 -0.29
C ASP A 43 11.65 2.38 -1.50
N ASN A 44 10.51 2.69 -2.14
CA ASN A 44 10.09 2.03 -3.37
C ASN A 44 11.10 2.23 -4.50
N ALA A 45 11.69 3.42 -4.63
CA ALA A 45 12.70 3.71 -5.65
C ALA A 45 13.98 2.89 -5.42
N VAL A 46 14.42 2.73 -4.16
CA VAL A 46 15.58 1.90 -3.80
C VAL A 46 15.35 0.44 -4.14
N VAL A 47 14.18 -0.10 -3.78
CA VAL A 47 13.81 -1.50 -4.10
C VAL A 47 13.75 -1.70 -5.61
N ASN A 48 13.09 -0.80 -6.34
CA ASN A 48 12.97 -0.87 -7.79
C ASN A 48 14.35 -0.79 -8.48
N ALA A 49 15.26 0.07 -8.00
CA ALA A 49 16.62 0.16 -8.52
C ALA A 49 17.40 -1.16 -8.34
N LYS A 50 17.21 -1.83 -7.20
CA LYS A 50 17.84 -3.12 -6.90
C LYS A 50 17.33 -4.24 -7.81
N VAL A 51 16.03 -4.25 -8.08
CA VAL A 51 15.39 -5.19 -9.00
C VAL A 51 15.84 -4.94 -10.44
N LEU A 52 15.83 -3.67 -10.88
CA LEU A 52 16.30 -3.25 -12.21
C LEU A 52 17.71 -3.71 -12.49
N GLY A 53 18.63 -3.60 -11.51
CA GLY A 53 20.03 -4.02 -11.66
C GLY A 53 20.21 -5.51 -11.98
N ARG A 54 19.18 -6.34 -11.77
CA ARG A 54 19.17 -7.78 -12.04
C ARG A 54 18.44 -8.17 -13.33
N MET A 55 17.79 -7.20 -13.98
CA MET A 55 17.01 -7.43 -15.20
C MET A 55 17.85 -7.22 -16.45
N ASP A 56 17.53 -7.92 -17.53
CA ASP A 56 18.05 -7.65 -18.86
C ASP A 56 17.63 -6.25 -19.36
N VAL A 57 18.49 -5.59 -20.16
CA VAL A 57 18.32 -4.19 -20.62
C VAL A 57 16.96 -3.95 -21.30
N ARG A 58 16.44 -4.92 -22.05
CA ARG A 58 15.12 -4.82 -22.70
C ARG A 58 14.00 -4.76 -21.69
N TRP A 59 14.09 -5.58 -20.64
CA TRP A 59 13.11 -5.64 -19.56
C TRP A 59 13.22 -4.44 -18.62
N GLN A 60 14.43 -3.91 -18.36
CA GLN A 60 14.62 -2.66 -17.62
C GLN A 60 13.81 -1.53 -18.25
N ARG A 61 13.93 -1.35 -19.57
CA ARG A 61 13.19 -0.29 -20.29
C ARG A 61 11.67 -0.49 -20.21
N ARG A 62 11.18 -1.73 -20.37
CA ARG A 62 9.74 -2.03 -20.24
C ARG A 62 9.24 -1.76 -18.83
N PHE A 63 9.99 -2.16 -17.83
CA PHE A 63 9.65 -1.93 -16.43
C PHE A 63 9.59 -0.43 -16.10
N LEU A 64 10.55 0.36 -16.54
CA LEU A 64 10.56 1.81 -16.32
C LEU A 64 9.42 2.52 -17.04
N VAL A 65 9.12 2.13 -18.29
CA VAL A 65 8.12 2.83 -19.12
C VAL A 65 6.69 2.40 -18.79
N TRP A 66 6.48 1.14 -18.45
CA TRP A 66 5.14 0.58 -18.21
C TRP A 66 4.92 0.07 -16.79
N GLY A 67 5.89 -0.65 -16.23
CA GLY A 67 5.77 -1.27 -14.91
C GLY A 67 5.58 -0.25 -13.80
N ILE A 68 6.44 0.77 -13.74
CA ILE A 68 6.36 1.80 -12.70
C ILE A 68 5.06 2.63 -12.83
N PRO A 69 4.68 3.17 -14.01
CA PRO A 69 3.41 3.86 -14.15
C PRO A 69 2.20 3.00 -13.81
N ILE A 70 2.14 1.75 -14.27
CA ILE A 70 1.04 0.84 -13.93
C ILE A 70 0.99 0.61 -12.41
N ALA A 71 2.12 0.36 -11.76
CA ALA A 71 2.16 0.20 -10.32
C ALA A 71 1.69 1.46 -9.59
N VAL A 72 2.20 2.64 -9.96
CA VAL A 72 1.86 3.92 -9.31
C VAL A 72 0.38 4.25 -9.50
N PHE A 73 -0.12 4.22 -10.73
CA PHE A 73 -1.55 4.52 -11.00
C PHE A 73 -2.47 3.42 -10.47
N GLY A 74 -2.07 2.16 -10.59
CA GLY A 74 -2.83 1.03 -10.08
C GLY A 74 -3.05 1.12 -8.56
N THR A 75 -2.00 1.35 -7.80
CA THR A 75 -2.11 1.41 -6.33
C THR A 75 -2.74 2.69 -5.82
N ARG A 76 -2.60 3.82 -6.53
CA ARG A 76 -3.08 5.12 -6.05
C ARG A 76 -4.46 5.52 -6.55
N PHE A 77 -4.88 5.03 -7.72
CA PHE A 77 -6.20 5.32 -8.27
C PHE A 77 -7.10 4.08 -8.29
N VAL A 78 -6.63 3.00 -8.93
CA VAL A 78 -7.48 1.84 -9.15
C VAL A 78 -7.77 1.13 -7.84
N LEU A 79 -6.76 0.89 -7.02
CA LEU A 79 -6.92 0.15 -5.77
C LEU A 79 -7.87 0.85 -4.78
N PRO A 80 -7.75 2.16 -4.47
CA PRO A 80 -8.70 2.85 -3.58
C PRO A 80 -10.13 2.84 -4.12
N ILE A 81 -10.33 3.02 -5.42
CA ILE A 81 -11.65 2.94 -6.03
C ILE A 81 -12.26 1.54 -5.87
N LEU A 82 -11.49 0.49 -6.12
CA LEU A 82 -11.96 -0.89 -5.97
C LEU A 82 -12.28 -1.24 -4.51
N ILE A 83 -11.46 -0.78 -3.57
CA ILE A 83 -11.68 -1.01 -2.14
C ILE A 83 -12.97 -0.31 -1.68
N VAL A 84 -13.16 0.95 -2.03
CA VAL A 84 -14.37 1.70 -1.69
C VAL A 84 -15.59 1.07 -2.35
N ALA A 85 -15.49 0.66 -3.61
CA ALA A 85 -16.56 -0.02 -4.32
C ALA A 85 -16.97 -1.33 -3.62
N ALA A 86 -15.99 -2.14 -3.24
CA ALA A 86 -16.22 -3.40 -2.53
C ALA A 86 -16.79 -3.18 -1.12
N ALA A 87 -16.23 -2.24 -0.35
CA ALA A 87 -16.65 -1.97 1.02
C ALA A 87 -18.04 -1.34 1.09
N ALA A 88 -18.38 -0.43 0.16
CA ALA A 88 -19.69 0.24 0.11
C ALA A 88 -20.74 -0.51 -0.73
N GLY A 89 -20.40 -1.64 -1.36
CA GLY A 89 -21.31 -2.36 -2.26
C GLY A 89 -21.70 -1.56 -3.51
N LEU A 90 -20.83 -0.66 -3.97
CA LEU A 90 -21.07 0.25 -5.09
C LEU A 90 -20.33 -0.23 -6.35
N SER A 91 -20.81 0.20 -7.53
CA SER A 91 -20.06 -0.09 -8.76
C SER A 91 -18.78 0.74 -8.83
N PRO A 92 -17.65 0.20 -9.33
CA PRO A 92 -16.39 0.94 -9.49
C PRO A 92 -16.54 2.19 -10.36
N VAL A 93 -17.41 2.15 -11.37
CA VAL A 93 -17.71 3.30 -12.24
C VAL A 93 -18.35 4.44 -11.45
N PHE A 94 -19.33 4.12 -10.59
CA PHE A 94 -19.98 5.12 -9.74
C PHE A 94 -19.01 5.73 -8.73
N VAL A 95 -18.16 4.91 -8.10
CA VAL A 95 -17.12 5.38 -7.17
C VAL A 95 -16.11 6.28 -7.89
N THR A 96 -15.74 5.96 -9.12
CA THR A 96 -14.89 6.83 -9.94
C THR A 96 -15.55 8.19 -10.19
N GLN A 97 -16.83 8.20 -10.54
CA GLN A 97 -17.57 9.45 -10.71
C GLN A 97 -17.63 10.27 -9.42
N LEU A 98 -17.84 9.60 -8.27
CA LEU A 98 -17.80 10.28 -6.98
C LEU A 98 -16.43 10.90 -6.69
N ALA A 99 -15.35 10.18 -6.96
CA ALA A 99 -13.98 10.66 -6.72
C ALA A 99 -13.67 11.94 -7.50
N PHE A 100 -14.15 12.06 -8.74
CA PHE A 100 -13.89 13.23 -9.59
C PHE A 100 -14.89 14.38 -9.40
N PHE A 101 -16.18 14.06 -9.23
CA PHE A 101 -17.24 15.08 -9.25
C PHE A 101 -17.81 15.41 -7.86
N ASN A 102 -17.61 14.53 -6.87
CA ASN A 102 -18.06 14.76 -5.50
C ASN A 102 -17.07 14.21 -4.47
N PRO A 103 -15.88 14.82 -4.34
CA PRO A 103 -14.80 14.33 -3.48
C PRO A 103 -15.19 14.27 -2.00
N VAL A 104 -16.10 15.13 -1.55
CA VAL A 104 -16.59 15.12 -0.16
C VAL A 104 -17.33 13.80 0.12
N ARG A 105 -18.25 13.40 -0.75
CA ARG A 105 -19.00 12.16 -0.61
C ARG A 105 -18.11 10.93 -0.79
N TYR A 106 -17.16 10.99 -1.71
CA TYR A 106 -16.12 9.96 -1.84
C TYR A 106 -15.33 9.79 -0.54
N GLY A 107 -14.92 10.91 0.09
CA GLY A 107 -14.23 10.91 1.38
C GLY A 107 -15.03 10.25 2.51
N THR A 108 -16.36 10.44 2.52
CA THR A 108 -17.25 9.79 3.50
C THR A 108 -17.22 8.26 3.33
N TYR A 109 -17.39 7.75 2.11
CA TYR A 109 -17.29 6.31 1.83
C TYR A 109 -15.90 5.73 2.15
N LEU A 110 -14.83 6.50 1.87
CA LEU A 110 -13.47 6.11 2.20
C LEU A 110 -13.28 6.01 3.74
N ALA A 111 -13.84 6.95 4.49
CA ALA A 111 -13.82 6.92 5.94
C ALA A 111 -14.61 5.75 6.52
N GLU A 112 -15.76 5.42 5.95
CA GLU A 112 -16.55 4.24 6.33
C GLU A 112 -15.81 2.92 6.00
N ALA A 113 -15.06 2.89 4.89
CA ALA A 113 -14.24 1.73 4.50
C ALA A 113 -12.92 1.60 5.29
N HIS A 114 -12.57 2.55 6.17
CA HIS A 114 -11.29 2.62 6.87
C HIS A 114 -10.91 1.31 7.58
N ILE A 115 -11.85 0.69 8.31
CA ILE A 115 -11.59 -0.55 9.06
C ILE A 115 -11.28 -1.70 8.10
N ALA A 116 -12.01 -1.83 7.00
CA ALA A 116 -11.74 -2.84 5.99
C ALA A 116 -10.36 -2.66 5.34
N ILE A 117 -10.01 -1.41 4.98
CA ILE A 117 -8.71 -1.08 4.38
C ILE A 117 -7.58 -1.39 5.36
N ALA A 118 -7.73 -0.96 6.62
CA ALA A 118 -6.72 -1.19 7.66
C ALA A 118 -6.54 -2.68 7.94
N ALA A 119 -7.62 -3.44 8.09
CA ALA A 119 -7.57 -4.88 8.36
C ALA A 119 -6.93 -5.66 7.20
N PHE A 120 -7.35 -5.39 5.96
CA PHE A 120 -6.76 -5.99 4.76
C PHE A 120 -5.26 -5.72 4.65
N GLY A 121 -4.88 -4.43 4.71
CA GLY A 121 -3.50 -3.99 4.53
C GLY A 121 -2.59 -4.47 5.66
N SER A 122 -3.06 -4.40 6.92
CA SER A 122 -2.26 -4.85 8.06
C SER A 122 -2.05 -6.36 8.07
N ALA A 123 -3.06 -7.16 7.74
CA ALA A 123 -2.92 -8.62 7.64
C ALA A 123 -1.92 -9.02 6.55
N PHE A 124 -2.02 -8.41 5.37
CA PHE A 124 -1.10 -8.65 4.26
C PHE A 124 0.34 -8.26 4.63
N LEU A 125 0.54 -7.03 5.13
CA LEU A 125 1.87 -6.54 5.50
C LEU A 125 2.49 -7.30 6.67
N LEU A 126 1.67 -7.74 7.62
CA LEU A 126 2.13 -8.55 8.74
C LEU A 126 2.64 -9.90 8.26
N LEU A 127 1.94 -10.57 7.31
CA LEU A 127 2.43 -11.81 6.69
C LEU A 127 3.74 -11.59 5.94
N VAL A 128 3.83 -10.56 5.10
CA VAL A 128 5.08 -10.21 4.39
C VAL A 128 6.23 -10.04 5.38
N SER A 129 5.98 -9.33 6.49
CA SER A 129 6.98 -9.09 7.52
C SER A 129 7.39 -10.38 8.25
N LEU A 130 6.43 -11.18 8.68
CA LEU A 130 6.69 -12.45 9.36
C LEU A 130 7.48 -13.39 8.46
N LYS A 131 7.08 -13.55 7.20
CA LYS A 131 7.82 -14.35 6.22
C LYS A 131 9.27 -13.91 6.08
N TYR A 132 9.51 -12.60 6.06
CA TYR A 132 10.87 -12.07 6.05
C TYR A 132 11.63 -12.41 7.34
N PHE A 133 11.00 -12.29 8.51
CA PHE A 133 11.64 -12.56 9.80
C PHE A 133 11.90 -14.04 10.05
N PHE A 134 11.00 -14.93 9.60
CA PHE A 134 11.13 -16.38 9.75
C PHE A 134 12.07 -17.01 8.71
N ASN A 135 12.52 -16.27 7.70
CA ASN A 135 13.39 -16.80 6.65
C ASN A 135 14.82 -17.00 7.17
N ASP A 136 15.23 -18.25 7.36
CA ASP A 136 16.57 -18.64 7.84
C ASP A 136 17.70 -18.36 6.83
N ARG A 137 17.37 -18.14 5.54
CA ARG A 137 18.36 -17.93 4.47
C ARG A 137 18.78 -16.47 4.30
N LYS A 138 18.26 -15.56 5.12
CA LYS A 138 18.62 -14.15 5.03
C LYS A 138 20.02 -13.89 5.56
N THR A 139 20.74 -12.99 4.92
CA THR A 139 22.11 -12.62 5.28
C THR A 139 22.20 -11.49 6.32
N VAL A 140 21.10 -10.77 6.55
CA VAL A 140 21.04 -9.62 7.47
C VAL A 140 20.07 -9.92 8.60
N HIS A 141 20.58 -9.90 9.82
CA HIS A 141 19.82 -10.11 11.05
C HIS A 141 19.69 -8.78 11.80
N TRP A 142 18.49 -8.26 11.93
CA TRP A 142 18.25 -6.99 12.64
C TRP A 142 18.20 -7.17 14.15
N ILE A 143 17.56 -8.23 14.63
CA ILE A 143 17.42 -8.53 16.06
C ILE A 143 17.71 -10.02 16.27
N VAL A 144 19.00 -10.36 16.36
CA VAL A 144 19.50 -11.76 16.46
C VAL A 144 18.81 -12.59 17.53
N MET A 145 18.48 -11.99 18.69
CA MET A 145 17.86 -12.71 19.80
C MET A 145 16.42 -13.13 19.50
N ILE A 146 15.63 -12.26 18.88
CA ILE A 146 14.22 -12.53 18.50
C ILE A 146 14.20 -13.47 17.30
N GLU A 147 14.99 -13.21 16.28
CA GLU A 147 15.06 -14.01 15.07
C GLU A 147 15.50 -15.44 15.33
N ARG A 148 16.47 -15.65 16.20
CA ARG A 148 16.94 -17.00 16.60
C ARG A 148 15.88 -17.81 17.35
N HIS A 149 14.95 -17.16 18.04
CA HIS A 149 13.83 -17.83 18.72
C HIS A 149 12.70 -18.13 17.71
N LEU A 150 12.41 -17.19 16.82
CA LEU A 150 11.38 -17.34 15.81
C LEU A 150 11.79 -18.35 14.71
N SER A 151 13.05 -18.38 14.30
CA SER A 151 13.52 -19.31 13.27
C SER A 151 13.38 -20.79 13.65
N ARG A 152 13.39 -21.10 14.97
CA ARG A 152 13.06 -22.46 15.44
C ARG A 152 11.62 -22.88 15.13
N TRP A 153 10.72 -21.92 14.91
CA TRP A 153 9.32 -22.14 14.59
C TRP A 153 9.06 -22.04 13.08
N GLY A 154 10.01 -21.49 12.32
CA GLY A 154 9.94 -21.34 10.85
C GLY A 154 9.93 -22.64 10.05
N GLY A 155 10.10 -23.79 10.71
CA GLY A 155 9.89 -25.10 10.10
C GLY A 155 8.42 -25.52 9.95
N ILE A 156 7.47 -24.70 10.45
CA ILE A 156 6.03 -24.94 10.35
C ILE A 156 5.46 -23.92 9.37
N GLU A 157 5.24 -24.32 8.13
CA GLU A 157 4.77 -23.45 7.02
C GLU A 157 3.48 -22.63 7.32
N ALA A 158 2.69 -23.03 8.31
CA ALA A 158 1.44 -22.38 8.66
C ALA A 158 1.51 -21.44 9.88
N ILE A 159 2.68 -21.31 10.55
CA ILE A 159 2.74 -20.58 11.83
C ILE A 159 2.54 -19.07 11.66
N GLU A 160 3.04 -18.53 10.55
CA GLU A 160 2.89 -17.11 10.21
C GLU A 160 1.40 -16.79 9.98
N ILE A 161 0.71 -17.65 9.25
CA ILE A 161 -0.73 -17.52 8.99
C ILE A 161 -1.51 -17.63 10.30
N ALA A 162 -1.21 -18.63 11.13
CA ALA A 162 -1.85 -18.83 12.42
C ALA A 162 -1.69 -17.61 13.34
N PHE A 163 -0.49 -17.02 13.35
CA PHE A 163 -0.21 -15.81 14.13
C PHE A 163 -1.06 -14.61 13.64
N VAL A 164 -1.11 -14.37 12.32
CA VAL A 164 -1.92 -13.28 11.76
C VAL A 164 -3.41 -13.48 12.05
N LEU A 165 -3.91 -14.72 11.92
CA LEU A 165 -5.30 -15.03 12.26
C LEU A 165 -5.59 -14.81 13.75
N ALA A 166 -4.66 -15.14 14.64
CA ALA A 166 -4.79 -14.88 16.06
C ALA A 166 -4.83 -13.37 16.37
N VAL A 167 -3.99 -12.58 15.68
CA VAL A 167 -4.00 -11.11 15.80
C VAL A 167 -5.33 -10.54 15.30
N LEU A 168 -5.84 -11.00 14.15
CA LEU A 168 -7.12 -10.56 13.61
C LEU A 168 -8.27 -10.87 14.56
N LEU A 169 -8.30 -12.07 15.14
CA LEU A 169 -9.27 -12.45 16.16
C LEU A 169 -9.18 -11.56 17.39
N GLY A 170 -7.96 -11.32 17.90
CA GLY A 170 -7.74 -10.41 19.02
C GLY A 170 -8.26 -9.00 18.74
N CYS A 171 -7.98 -8.46 17.55
CA CYS A 171 -8.49 -7.15 17.13
C CYS A 171 -10.03 -7.12 17.01
N ALA A 172 -10.64 -8.22 16.54
CA ALA A 172 -12.08 -8.31 16.43
C ALA A 172 -12.80 -8.21 17.80
N PHE A 173 -12.19 -8.70 18.87
CA PHE A 173 -12.71 -8.51 20.25
C PHE A 173 -12.63 -7.07 20.73
N LEU A 174 -11.67 -6.28 20.22
CA LEU A 174 -11.49 -4.86 20.58
C LEU A 174 -12.47 -3.96 19.82
N VAL A 175 -12.96 -4.40 18.64
CA VAL A 175 -13.87 -3.62 17.78
C VAL A 175 -15.12 -4.46 17.45
N PRO A 176 -15.98 -4.75 18.43
CA PRO A 176 -17.09 -5.71 18.27
C PRO A 176 -18.13 -5.29 17.23
N TYR A 177 -18.35 -3.98 17.03
CA TYR A 177 -19.32 -3.47 16.04
C TYR A 177 -18.91 -3.72 14.59
N ASP A 178 -17.61 -3.75 14.33
CA ASP A 178 -17.03 -3.92 12.99
C ASP A 178 -16.25 -5.23 12.86
N ALA A 179 -16.38 -6.14 13.82
CA ALA A 179 -15.64 -7.39 13.88
C ALA A 179 -15.77 -8.23 12.60
N ALA A 180 -16.97 -8.32 12.03
CA ALA A 180 -17.20 -9.05 10.79
C ALA A 180 -16.46 -8.43 9.61
N THR A 181 -16.53 -7.11 9.45
CA THR A 181 -15.83 -6.36 8.40
C THR A 181 -14.32 -6.51 8.54
N LEU A 182 -13.81 -6.38 9.77
CA LEU A 182 -12.38 -6.55 10.08
C LEU A 182 -11.90 -7.96 9.73
N LEU A 183 -12.62 -9.00 10.15
CA LEU A 183 -12.25 -10.39 9.89
C LEU A 183 -12.32 -10.74 8.41
N ILE A 184 -13.38 -10.37 7.71
CA ILE A 184 -13.52 -10.65 6.28
C ILE A 184 -12.41 -9.95 5.49
N ALA A 185 -12.18 -8.67 5.72
CA ALA A 185 -11.15 -7.91 5.03
C ALA A 185 -9.74 -8.44 5.35
N GLY A 186 -9.46 -8.74 6.62
CA GLY A 186 -8.20 -9.34 7.03
C GLY A 186 -7.95 -10.71 6.39
N LEU A 187 -8.97 -11.58 6.34
CA LEU A 187 -8.90 -12.87 5.66
C LEU A 187 -8.62 -12.72 4.16
N ILE A 188 -9.23 -11.74 3.48
CA ILE A 188 -8.95 -11.44 2.08
C ILE A 188 -7.46 -11.06 1.92
N GLY A 189 -6.89 -10.29 2.85
CA GLY A 189 -5.47 -9.95 2.87
C GLY A 189 -4.57 -11.18 3.00
N VAL A 190 -4.93 -12.12 3.89
CA VAL A 190 -4.23 -13.40 4.06
C VAL A 190 -4.31 -14.24 2.77
N VAL A 191 -5.49 -14.39 2.20
CA VAL A 191 -5.70 -15.17 0.96
C VAL A 191 -4.90 -14.56 -0.20
N LEU A 192 -4.93 -13.23 -0.34
CA LEU A 192 -4.16 -12.55 -1.39
C LEU A 192 -2.67 -12.82 -1.24
N PHE A 193 -2.15 -12.76 -0.01
CA PHE A 193 -0.74 -13.07 0.26
C PHE A 193 -0.40 -14.50 -0.19
N ILE A 194 -1.21 -15.49 0.18
CA ILE A 194 -0.99 -16.89 -0.20
C ILE A 194 -1.01 -17.06 -1.73
N VAL A 195 -1.93 -16.41 -2.42
CA VAL A 195 -2.04 -16.47 -3.90
C VAL A 195 -0.84 -15.84 -4.62
N ILE A 196 -0.27 -14.79 -4.04
CA ILE A 196 0.91 -14.11 -4.64
C ILE A 196 2.19 -14.91 -4.38
N GLU A 197 2.27 -15.61 -3.26
CA GLU A 197 3.48 -16.34 -2.88
C GLU A 197 3.53 -17.77 -3.45
N GLY A 198 2.39 -18.43 -3.63
CA GLY A 198 2.27 -19.79 -4.20
C GLY A 198 2.40 -19.78 -5.70
#